data_076cc552c2677b25d793a28ac7b7cbd3
#
_entry.id   076cc552c2677b25d793a28ac7b7cbd3
#
_cell.length_a   1.000
_cell.length_b   1.000
_cell.length_c   1.000
_cell.angle_alpha   90.00
_cell.angle_beta   90.00
_cell.angle_gamma   90.00
#
_symmetry.space_group_name_H-M   'P 1'
#
loop_
_entity.id
_entity.type
_entity.pdbx_description
1 polymer ?
#
loop_
_entity_poly.entity_id
_entity_poly.type
_entity_poly.pdbx_seq_one_letter_code
_entity_poly.pdbx_strand_id
1 'polypeptide(L)'
;MSVTPQQFLFSQARDQLIQAVTAMGFSAELGDLCARQIGSPRGIDRLTSYVYNVRPRTEELLVDEMLAIADQISTWRDKKESEEAQWRYSMWLNSEERE
;
A
#
# COMPACT_ATOMS: atom_id res chain seq x y z
N MET A 1 -21.89 7.73 12.67
CA MET A 1 -21.10 6.58 12.23
C MET A 1 -19.64 6.80 12.58
N SER A 2 -19.09 5.86 13.29
CA SER A 2 -17.67 5.93 13.64
C SER A 2 -16.84 5.28 12.53
N VAL A 3 -15.96 6.08 11.92
CA VAL A 3 -15.01 5.59 10.93
C VAL A 3 -13.77 5.10 11.69
N THR A 4 -13.26 3.92 11.38
CA THR A 4 -12.04 3.42 12.02
C THR A 4 -10.86 4.31 11.62
N PRO A 5 -9.80 4.41 12.46
CA PRO A 5 -8.60 5.17 12.09
C PRO A 5 -7.99 4.71 10.76
N GLN A 6 -8.01 3.40 10.47
CA GLN A 6 -7.50 2.87 9.21
C GLN A 6 -8.31 3.33 8.01
N GLN A 7 -9.64 3.33 8.13
CA GLN A 7 -10.52 3.81 7.06
C GLN A 7 -10.31 5.30 6.81
N PHE A 8 -10.13 6.08 7.87
CA PHE A 8 -9.86 7.51 7.76
C PHE A 8 -8.54 7.76 7.03
N LEU A 9 -7.47 7.06 7.41
CA LEU A 9 -6.16 7.20 6.76
C LEU A 9 -6.20 6.78 5.30
N PHE A 10 -6.92 5.69 5.00
CA PHE A 10 -7.09 5.24 3.61
C PHE A 10 -7.82 6.30 2.78
N SER A 11 -8.94 6.81 3.27
CA SER A 11 -9.72 7.83 2.57
C SER A 11 -8.90 9.09 2.31
N GLN A 12 -8.13 9.53 3.30
CA GLN A 12 -7.28 10.71 3.17
C GLN A 12 -6.19 10.49 2.12
N ALA A 13 -5.51 9.36 2.16
CA ALA A 13 -4.47 9.03 1.19
C ALA A 13 -5.05 8.91 -0.23
N ARG A 14 -6.22 8.26 -0.36
CA ARG A 14 -6.93 8.13 -1.64
C ARG A 14 -7.27 9.51 -2.21
N ASP A 15 -7.82 10.40 -1.40
CA ASP A 15 -8.20 11.73 -1.85
C ASP A 15 -6.98 12.53 -2.33
N GLN A 16 -5.86 12.42 -1.64
CA GLN A 16 -4.60 13.05 -2.04
C GLN A 16 -4.10 12.50 -3.38
N LEU A 17 -4.19 11.18 -3.58
CA LEU A 17 -3.81 10.56 -4.84
C LEU A 17 -4.71 11.02 -5.99
N ILE A 18 -6.03 11.08 -5.75
CA ILE A 18 -6.99 11.55 -6.75
C ILE A 18 -6.65 12.99 -7.15
N GLN A 19 -6.34 13.86 -6.19
CA GLN A 19 -5.93 15.24 -6.48
C GLN A 19 -4.66 15.27 -7.33
N ALA A 20 -3.69 14.43 -7.00
CA ALA A 20 -2.42 14.39 -7.72
C ALA A 20 -2.62 13.94 -9.17
N VAL A 21 -3.37 12.86 -9.40
CA VAL A 21 -3.59 12.34 -10.76
C VAL A 21 -4.47 13.26 -11.59
N THR A 22 -5.48 13.89 -11.00
CA THR A 22 -6.33 14.84 -11.73
C THR A 22 -5.57 16.09 -12.09
N ALA A 23 -4.64 16.54 -11.26
CA ALA A 23 -3.76 17.67 -11.57
C ALA A 23 -2.86 17.37 -12.77
N MET A 24 -2.54 16.10 -13.02
CA MET A 24 -1.78 15.66 -14.19
C MET A 24 -2.62 15.47 -15.44
N GLY A 25 -3.95 15.62 -15.34
CA GLY A 25 -4.88 15.42 -16.44
C GLY A 25 -5.48 14.01 -16.53
N PHE A 26 -5.20 13.15 -15.57
CA PHE A 26 -5.82 11.82 -15.49
C PHE A 26 -7.19 11.88 -14.83
N SER A 27 -7.99 10.83 -15.00
CA SER A 27 -9.32 10.78 -14.41
C SER A 27 -9.26 10.51 -12.90
N ALA A 28 -10.26 11.02 -12.16
CA ALA A 28 -10.41 10.72 -10.75
C ALA A 28 -10.65 9.21 -10.53
N GLU A 29 -11.32 8.56 -11.46
CA GLU A 29 -11.57 7.11 -11.41
C GLU A 29 -10.28 6.31 -11.41
N LEU A 30 -9.30 6.75 -12.20
CA LEU A 30 -7.99 6.10 -12.23
C LEU A 30 -7.31 6.19 -10.87
N GLY A 31 -7.35 7.35 -10.23
CA GLY A 31 -6.80 7.54 -8.88
C GLY A 31 -7.48 6.65 -7.85
N ASP A 32 -8.80 6.55 -7.90
CA ASP A 32 -9.57 5.69 -7.00
C ASP A 32 -9.22 4.21 -7.21
N LEU A 33 -9.12 3.78 -8.46
CA LEU A 33 -8.74 2.40 -8.79
C LEU A 33 -7.35 2.07 -8.26
N CYS A 34 -6.39 2.95 -8.47
CA CYS A 34 -5.02 2.77 -7.96
C CYS A 34 -5.00 2.64 -6.44
N ALA A 35 -5.75 3.49 -5.74
CA ALA A 35 -5.84 3.44 -4.28
C ALA A 35 -6.39 2.11 -3.80
N ARG A 36 -7.44 1.60 -4.44
CA ARG A 36 -8.05 0.32 -4.09
C ARG A 36 -7.11 -0.86 -4.34
N GLN A 37 -6.38 -0.82 -5.44
CA GLN A 37 -5.43 -1.89 -5.78
C GLN A 37 -4.27 -1.95 -4.79
N ILE A 38 -3.78 -0.80 -4.36
CA ILE A 38 -2.70 -0.73 -3.37
C ILE A 38 -3.21 -1.13 -1.98
N GLY A 39 -4.36 -0.59 -1.56
CA GLY A 39 -5.04 -0.95 -0.34
C GLY A 39 -4.38 -0.48 0.96
N SER A 40 -3.20 0.12 0.89
CA SER A 40 -2.44 0.57 2.05
C SER A 40 -2.23 2.09 1.98
N PRO A 41 -2.51 2.86 3.05
CA PRO A 41 -2.25 4.30 3.05
C PRO A 41 -0.80 4.64 2.72
N ARG A 42 0.17 3.89 3.22
CA ARG A 42 1.59 4.09 2.92
C ARG A 42 1.90 3.90 1.45
N GLY A 43 1.35 2.84 0.86
CA GLY A 43 1.55 2.57 -0.56
C GLY A 43 0.90 3.63 -1.43
N ILE A 44 -0.29 4.09 -1.05
CA ILE A 44 -0.97 5.17 -1.76
C ILE A 44 -0.15 6.46 -1.68
N ASP A 45 0.42 6.78 -0.52
CA ASP A 45 1.29 7.95 -0.35
C ASP A 45 2.54 7.85 -1.22
N ARG A 46 3.11 6.66 -1.37
CA ARG A 46 4.26 6.43 -2.26
C ARG A 46 3.89 6.73 -3.71
N LEU A 47 2.72 6.28 -4.16
CA LEU A 47 2.27 6.57 -5.51
C LEU A 47 2.00 8.07 -5.70
N THR A 48 1.41 8.72 -4.71
CA THR A 48 1.19 10.17 -4.73
C THR A 48 2.52 10.92 -4.88
N SER A 49 3.53 10.54 -4.12
CA SER A 49 4.88 11.12 -4.22
C SER A 49 5.49 10.88 -5.61
N TYR A 50 5.31 9.69 -6.17
CA TYR A 50 5.76 9.37 -7.52
C TYR A 50 5.12 10.31 -8.55
N VAL A 51 3.81 10.53 -8.44
CA VAL A 51 3.10 11.43 -9.36
C VAL A 51 3.67 12.84 -9.30
N TYR A 52 3.93 13.36 -8.11
CA TYR A 52 4.47 14.72 -7.94
C TYR A 52 5.93 14.84 -8.38
N ASN A 53 6.74 13.83 -8.12
CA ASN A 53 8.18 13.88 -8.37
C ASN A 53 8.56 13.49 -9.80
N VAL A 54 7.92 12.46 -10.33
CA VAL A 54 8.25 11.90 -11.65
C VAL A 54 7.35 12.48 -12.74
N ARG A 55 6.11 12.80 -12.42
CA ARG A 55 5.09 13.30 -13.33
C ARG A 55 4.93 12.38 -14.53
N PRO A 56 4.36 11.18 -14.33
CA PRO A 56 4.18 10.23 -15.42
C PRO A 56 3.32 10.82 -16.53
N ARG A 57 3.73 10.61 -17.78
CA ARG A 57 3.04 11.21 -18.94
C ARG A 57 1.86 10.35 -19.42
N THR A 58 1.86 9.06 -19.09
CA THR A 58 0.84 8.13 -19.56
C THR A 58 0.23 7.37 -18.39
N GLU A 59 -1.00 6.90 -18.60
CA GLU A 59 -1.67 6.04 -17.62
C GLU A 59 -0.89 4.74 -17.40
N GLU A 60 -0.25 4.21 -18.45
CA GLU A 60 0.54 2.99 -18.37
C GLU A 60 1.68 3.11 -17.37
N LEU A 61 2.40 4.23 -17.38
CA LEU A 61 3.48 4.49 -16.43
C LEU A 61 2.95 4.55 -15.00
N LEU A 62 1.81 5.18 -14.80
CA LEU A 62 1.18 5.27 -13.50
C LEU A 62 0.73 3.90 -13.00
N VAL A 63 0.09 3.11 -13.87
CA VAL A 63 -0.38 1.76 -13.53
C VAL A 63 0.80 0.84 -13.25
N ASP A 64 1.87 0.91 -14.03
CA ASP A 64 3.08 0.11 -13.80
C ASP A 64 3.67 0.38 -12.42
N GLU A 65 3.76 1.64 -12.01
CA GLU A 65 4.27 1.99 -10.69
C GLU A 65 3.30 1.53 -9.59
N MET A 66 2.01 1.68 -9.80
CA MET A 66 0.98 1.19 -8.87
C MET A 66 1.11 -0.31 -8.65
N LEU A 67 1.29 -1.08 -9.73
CA LEU A 67 1.46 -2.53 -9.65
C LEU A 67 2.74 -2.90 -8.92
N ALA A 68 3.83 -2.18 -9.16
CA ALA A 68 5.10 -2.39 -8.47
C ALA A 68 4.97 -2.15 -6.96
N ILE A 69 4.29 -1.08 -6.58
CA ILE A 69 4.05 -0.76 -5.16
C ILE A 69 3.17 -1.83 -4.51
N ALA A 70 2.09 -2.23 -5.17
CA ALA A 70 1.18 -3.26 -4.65
C ALA A 70 1.91 -4.59 -4.47
N ASP A 71 2.77 -4.96 -5.41
CA ASP A 71 3.57 -6.18 -5.34
C ASP A 71 4.56 -6.14 -4.16
N GLN A 72 5.24 -5.01 -3.95
CA GLN A 72 6.16 -4.83 -2.84
C GLN A 72 5.45 -4.96 -1.49
N ILE A 73 4.27 -4.38 -1.36
CA ILE A 73 3.48 -4.45 -0.13
C ILE A 73 3.05 -5.89 0.14
N SER A 74 2.58 -6.61 -0.87
CA SER A 74 2.18 -8.00 -0.75
C SER A 74 3.36 -8.88 -0.31
N THR A 75 4.51 -8.74 -0.95
CA THR A 75 5.74 -9.47 -0.60
C THR A 75 6.17 -9.17 0.83
N TRP A 76 6.11 -7.92 1.24
CA TRP A 76 6.50 -7.51 2.59
C TRP A 76 5.57 -8.11 3.65
N ARG A 77 4.27 -8.14 3.40
CA ARG A 77 3.29 -8.76 4.30
C ARG A 77 3.54 -10.25 4.46
N ASP A 78 3.75 -10.95 3.36
CA ASP A 78 4.03 -12.38 3.37
C ASP A 78 5.29 -12.69 4.17
N LYS A 79 6.34 -11.90 3.98
CA LYS A 79 7.58 -12.06 4.72
C LYS A 79 7.39 -11.85 6.22
N LYS A 80 6.63 -10.84 6.59
CA LYS A 80 6.37 -10.52 7.99
C LYS A 80 5.57 -11.63 8.69
N GLU A 81 4.55 -12.17 8.03
CA GLU A 81 3.76 -13.28 8.54
C GLU A 81 4.63 -14.52 8.75
N SER A 82 5.52 -14.80 7.80
CA SER A 82 6.44 -15.93 7.88
C SER A 82 7.41 -15.78 9.06
N GLU A 83 7.95 -14.59 9.28
CA GLU A 83 8.84 -14.30 10.41
C GLU A 83 8.14 -14.49 11.75
N GLU A 84 6.91 -14.01 11.87
CA GLU A 84 6.11 -14.18 13.09
C GLU A 84 5.81 -15.65 13.37
N ALA A 85 5.48 -16.42 12.36
CA ALA A 85 5.23 -17.85 12.50
C ALA A 85 6.48 -18.59 12.97
N GLN A 86 7.65 -18.28 12.40
CA GLN A 86 8.92 -18.88 12.79
C GLN A 86 9.28 -18.53 14.24
N TRP A 87 9.04 -17.29 14.62
CA TRP A 87 9.32 -16.83 15.98
C TRP A 87 8.48 -17.59 17.02
N ARG A 88 7.19 -17.76 16.76
CA ARG A 88 6.29 -18.50 17.65
C ARG A 88 6.72 -19.96 17.79
N TYR A 89 7.09 -20.56 16.67
CA TYR A 89 7.56 -21.96 16.64
C TYR A 89 8.84 -22.11 17.47
N SER A 90 9.79 -21.20 17.32
CA SER A 90 11.04 -21.20 18.08
C SER A 90 10.80 -21.06 19.58
N MET A 91 9.88 -20.19 19.98
CA MET A 91 9.51 -20.04 21.40
C MET A 91 8.90 -21.31 21.98
N TRP A 92 8.06 -21.97 21.22
CA TRP A 92 7.42 -23.21 21.64
C TRP A 92 8.47 -24.32 21.85
N LEU A 93 9.42 -24.45 20.91
CA LEU A 93 10.52 -25.42 21.04
C LEU A 93 11.39 -25.14 22.25
N ASN A 94 11.77 -23.89 22.47
CA ASN A 94 12.58 -23.50 23.62
C ASN A 94 11.87 -23.79 24.95
N SER A 95 10.56 -23.64 24.98
CA SER A 95 9.74 -23.92 26.13
C SER A 95 9.76 -25.42 26.50
N GLU A 96 9.74 -26.31 25.50
CA GLU A 96 9.84 -27.74 25.71
C GLU A 96 11.23 -28.17 26.16
N GLU A 97 12.29 -27.57 25.61
CA GLU A 97 13.66 -27.93 25.97
C GLU A 97 14.02 -27.60 27.42
N ARG A 98 13.28 -26.73 28.06
CA ARG A 98 13.52 -26.34 29.45
C ARG A 98 12.95 -27.33 30.50
N GLU A 99 12.24 -28.29 30.08
CA GLU A 99 11.81 -29.38 30.92
C GLU A 99 12.94 -30.42 31.01
#